data_171b0eaee1ba95421c4f990b057344e0
#
_entry.id   171b0eaee1ba95421c4f990b057344e0
#
_cell.length_a   1.000
_cell.length_b   1.000
_cell.length_c   1.000
_cell.angle_alpha   90.00
_cell.angle_beta   90.00
_cell.angle_gamma   90.00
#
_symmetry.space_group_name_H-M   'P 1'
#
loop_
_entity.id
_entity.type
_entity.pdbx_description
1 polymer ?
#
loop_
_entity_poly.entity_id
_entity_poly.type
_entity_poly.pdbx_seq_one_letter_code
_entity_poly.pdbx_strand_id
1 'polypeptide(L)'
;MSYDRIGNTQVRENGKKRSIFDKVNEIKKDLHQILPEIEGDKLIAMFSKIRTYYRHKKRGVPMGRKGWKGYRDLTLSERVLYDYLLKHNLNPCTTYRWFIATRIPDDVKEKLEKGQLSLKNAMKLSANRRRVKMSNQGLLIMEEIRTVMRGL
;
A
#
# COMPACT_ATOMS: atom_id res chain seq x y z
N MET A 1 -7.42 -28.74 13.68
CA MET A 1 -7.72 -27.31 13.70
C MET A 1 -7.80 -26.84 12.25
N SER A 2 -9.00 -26.67 11.77
CA SER A 2 -9.24 -26.03 10.48
C SER A 2 -8.93 -24.55 10.64
N TYR A 3 -7.87 -24.10 10.04
CA TYR A 3 -7.73 -22.67 9.78
C TYR A 3 -8.84 -22.30 8.81
N ASP A 4 -9.93 -21.77 9.36
CA ASP A 4 -10.90 -21.09 8.54
C ASP A 4 -10.13 -20.06 7.71
N ARG A 5 -9.96 -20.37 6.45
CA ARG A 5 -9.73 -19.36 5.44
C ARG A 5 -10.87 -18.38 5.67
N ILE A 6 -10.57 -17.27 6.35
CA ILE A 6 -11.43 -16.10 6.36
C ILE A 6 -11.52 -15.74 4.87
N GLY A 7 -12.52 -16.38 4.25
CA GLY A 7 -12.81 -16.14 2.87
C GLY A 7 -13.04 -14.66 2.72
N ASN A 8 -12.54 -14.13 1.66
CA ASN A 8 -12.93 -12.86 1.08
C ASN A 8 -14.47 -12.86 1.01
N THR A 9 -15.14 -12.58 2.11
CA THR A 9 -16.57 -12.31 2.14
C THR A 9 -16.76 -10.97 1.46
N GLN A 10 -16.73 -11.05 0.13
CA GLN A 10 -17.13 -9.94 -0.71
C GLN A 10 -18.63 -9.78 -0.50
N VAL A 11 -19.00 -8.81 0.31
CA VAL A 11 -20.39 -8.40 0.43
C VAL A 11 -20.84 -7.97 -0.96
N ARG A 12 -21.64 -8.82 -1.59
CA ARG A 12 -22.29 -8.53 -2.86
C ARG A 12 -23.46 -7.61 -2.59
N GLU A 13 -23.26 -6.31 -2.66
CA GLU A 13 -24.37 -5.40 -2.84
C GLU A 13 -24.74 -5.38 -4.32
N ASN A 14 -25.97 -5.73 -4.63
CA ASN A 14 -26.57 -5.68 -5.97
C ASN A 14 -25.83 -6.46 -7.07
N GLY A 15 -25.19 -7.59 -6.75
CA GLY A 15 -24.58 -8.48 -7.74
C GLY A 15 -23.29 -7.95 -8.40
N LYS A 16 -22.85 -6.73 -8.10
CA LYS A 16 -21.57 -6.17 -8.58
C LYS A 16 -20.49 -6.34 -7.52
N LYS A 17 -19.38 -6.94 -7.95
CA LYS A 17 -18.17 -7.03 -7.15
C LYS A 17 -17.62 -5.62 -6.92
N ARG A 18 -17.53 -5.17 -5.66
CA ARG A 18 -16.93 -3.87 -5.34
C ARG A 18 -15.48 -3.79 -5.83
N SER A 19 -15.13 -2.71 -6.52
CA SER A 19 -13.75 -2.41 -6.91
C SER A 19 -12.87 -2.20 -5.69
N ILE A 20 -11.57 -2.53 -5.82
CA ILE A 20 -10.55 -2.23 -4.80
C ILE A 20 -10.53 -0.72 -4.51
N PHE A 21 -10.69 0.11 -5.53
CA PHE A 21 -10.69 1.57 -5.41
C PHE A 21 -11.90 2.08 -4.61
N ASP A 22 -13.07 1.46 -4.77
CA ASP A 22 -14.25 1.78 -3.97
C ASP A 22 -14.03 1.48 -2.48
N LYS A 23 -13.41 0.34 -2.18
CA LYS A 23 -13.03 -0.04 -0.81
C LYS A 23 -12.04 0.96 -0.20
N VAL A 24 -11.04 1.37 -0.97
CA VAL A 24 -10.05 2.36 -0.51
C VAL A 24 -10.71 3.70 -0.24
N ASN A 25 -11.62 4.15 -1.10
CA ASN A 25 -12.34 5.40 -0.91
C ASN A 25 -13.22 5.38 0.34
N GLU A 26 -13.88 4.27 0.62
CA GLU A 26 -14.67 4.07 1.84
C GLU A 26 -13.78 4.14 3.10
N ILE A 27 -12.66 3.45 3.09
CA ILE A 27 -11.69 3.48 4.19
C ILE A 27 -11.14 4.89 4.38
N LYS A 28 -10.83 5.62 3.32
CA LYS A 28 -10.37 7.00 3.39
C LYS A 28 -11.41 7.93 4.02
N LYS A 29 -12.69 7.76 3.69
CA LYS A 29 -13.77 8.54 4.31
C LYS A 29 -13.85 8.30 5.81
N ASP A 30 -13.81 7.03 6.23
CA ASP A 30 -13.86 6.67 7.64
C ASP A 30 -12.64 7.21 8.39
N LEU A 31 -11.46 7.07 7.83
CA LEU A 31 -10.22 7.56 8.44
C LEU A 31 -10.15 9.08 8.49
N HIS A 32 -10.73 9.77 7.51
CA HIS A 32 -10.83 11.24 7.55
C HIS A 32 -11.67 11.74 8.73
N GLN A 33 -12.68 10.99 9.13
CA GLN A 33 -13.49 11.32 10.32
C GLN A 33 -12.71 11.10 11.62
N ILE A 34 -11.87 10.08 11.66
CA ILE A 34 -11.11 9.69 12.87
C ILE A 34 -9.78 10.44 12.96
N LEU A 35 -9.10 10.61 11.84
CA LEU A 35 -7.77 11.21 11.73
C LEU A 35 -7.75 12.27 10.61
N PRO A 36 -8.42 13.43 10.80
CA PRO A 36 -8.59 14.40 9.73
C PRO A 36 -7.29 15.06 9.26
N GLU A 37 -6.25 15.03 10.08
CA GLU A 37 -4.95 15.66 9.78
C GLU A 37 -4.01 14.80 8.93
N ILE A 38 -4.38 13.53 8.69
CA ILE A 38 -3.50 12.55 8.03
C ILE A 38 -4.05 12.22 6.66
N GLU A 39 -3.34 12.61 5.62
CA GLU A 39 -3.70 12.38 4.23
C GLU A 39 -2.52 11.87 3.40
N GLY A 40 -2.85 11.24 2.26
CA GLY A 40 -1.92 10.92 1.19
C GLY A 40 -0.75 10.04 1.61
N ASP A 41 0.45 10.55 1.41
CA ASP A 41 1.69 9.81 1.62
C ASP A 41 1.95 9.44 3.09
N LYS A 42 1.51 10.29 4.02
CA LYS A 42 1.60 10.00 5.46
C LYS A 42 0.78 8.77 5.83
N LEU A 43 -0.42 8.66 5.28
CA LEU A 43 -1.31 7.51 5.51
C LEU A 43 -0.68 6.22 5.00
N ILE A 44 -0.08 6.25 3.82
CA ILE A 44 0.60 5.07 3.26
C ILE A 44 1.83 4.68 4.08
N ALA A 45 2.60 5.64 4.56
CA ALA A 45 3.74 5.39 5.45
C ALA A 45 3.28 4.73 6.77
N MET A 46 2.16 5.17 7.33
CA MET A 46 1.55 4.57 8.51
C MET A 46 1.10 3.13 8.25
N PHE A 47 0.45 2.86 7.13
CA PHE A 47 0.08 1.51 6.72
C PHE A 47 1.29 0.58 6.56
N SER A 48 2.38 1.09 6.00
CA SER A 48 3.62 0.33 5.85
C SER A 48 4.18 -0.12 7.21
N LYS A 49 4.20 0.78 8.17
CA LYS A 49 4.68 0.50 9.54
C LYS A 49 3.76 -0.49 10.28
N ILE A 50 2.45 -0.29 10.18
CA ILE A 50 1.44 -1.17 10.78
C ILE A 50 1.50 -2.57 10.15
N ARG A 51 1.69 -2.66 8.83
CA ARG A 51 1.88 -3.93 8.14
C ARG A 51 3.08 -4.69 8.68
N THR A 52 4.19 -4.01 8.87
CA THR A 52 5.41 -4.60 9.43
C THR A 52 5.16 -5.12 10.85
N TYR A 53 4.57 -4.31 11.71
CA TYR A 53 4.17 -4.71 13.05
C TYR A 53 3.25 -5.93 13.06
N TYR A 54 2.20 -5.92 12.24
CA TYR A 54 1.26 -7.03 12.13
C TYR A 54 1.93 -8.34 11.69
N ARG A 55 2.81 -8.29 10.71
CA ARG A 55 3.55 -9.47 10.23
C ARG A 55 4.44 -10.07 11.30
N HIS A 56 5.16 -9.25 12.04
CA HIS A 56 6.02 -9.71 13.12
C HIS A 56 5.23 -10.29 14.27
N LYS A 57 4.16 -9.64 14.68
CA LYS A 57 3.25 -10.16 15.71
C LYS A 57 2.65 -11.52 15.33
N LYS A 58 2.21 -11.67 14.08
CA LYS A 58 1.63 -12.93 13.60
C LYS A 58 2.63 -14.07 13.55
N ARG A 59 3.88 -13.79 13.21
CA ARG A 59 4.95 -14.79 13.10
C ARG A 59 5.60 -15.12 14.44
N GLY A 60 5.33 -14.36 15.49
CA GLY A 60 6.01 -14.50 16.78
C GLY A 60 7.51 -14.21 16.72
N VAL A 61 7.98 -13.57 15.66
CA VAL A 61 9.39 -13.24 15.49
C VAL A 61 9.71 -11.97 16.27
N PRO A 62 10.78 -11.95 17.11
CA PRO A 62 11.24 -10.73 17.73
C PRO A 62 11.55 -9.70 16.65
N MET A 63 11.10 -8.47 16.82
CA MET A 63 11.41 -7.40 15.90
C MET A 63 12.90 -7.12 15.94
N GLY A 64 13.61 -7.63 14.94
CA GLY A 64 15.03 -7.90 14.95
C GLY A 64 15.96 -6.70 14.81
N ARG A 65 15.58 -5.49 15.24
CA ARG A 65 16.52 -4.36 15.32
C ARG A 65 16.50 -3.76 16.71
N LYS A 66 17.71 -3.46 17.24
CA LYS A 66 17.89 -2.73 18.48
C LYS A 66 16.98 -1.49 18.51
N GLY A 67 16.11 -1.40 19.50
CA GLY A 67 15.27 -0.24 19.76
C GLY A 67 13.79 -0.37 19.36
N TRP A 68 13.37 -1.43 18.68
CA TRP A 68 11.96 -1.58 18.33
C TRP A 68 11.18 -2.28 19.46
N LYS A 69 10.27 -1.55 20.09
CA LYS A 69 9.48 -2.00 21.24
C LYS A 69 8.09 -2.55 20.85
N GLY A 70 7.87 -2.84 19.59
CA GLY A 70 6.60 -3.37 19.10
C GLY A 70 5.48 -2.34 19.11
N TYR A 71 4.34 -2.67 19.72
CA TYR A 71 3.18 -1.78 19.75
C TYR A 71 3.48 -0.41 20.41
N ARG A 72 4.42 -0.37 21.35
CA ARG A 72 4.83 0.87 22.04
C ARG A 72 5.53 1.87 21.10
N ASP A 73 6.15 1.39 20.03
CA ASP A 73 6.81 2.25 19.05
C ASP A 73 5.84 2.83 18.01
N LEU A 74 4.59 2.36 17.99
CA LEU A 74 3.55 2.96 17.19
C LEU A 74 3.12 4.29 17.81
N THR A 75 3.02 5.32 16.99
CA THR A 75 2.45 6.61 17.41
C THR A 75 0.98 6.43 17.76
N LEU A 76 0.40 7.40 18.47
CA LEU A 76 -1.02 7.37 18.82
C LEU A 76 -1.90 7.22 17.56
N SER A 77 -1.61 7.96 16.53
CA SER A 77 -2.33 7.90 15.24
C SER A 77 -2.21 6.53 14.58
N GLU A 78 -1.03 5.92 14.62
CA GLU A 78 -0.80 4.57 14.08
C GLU A 78 -1.56 3.50 14.88
N ARG A 79 -1.66 3.64 16.20
CA ARG A 79 -2.47 2.76 17.06
C ARG A 79 -3.95 2.88 16.73
N VAL A 80 -4.44 4.09 16.56
CA VAL A 80 -5.84 4.34 16.16
C VAL A 80 -6.15 3.69 14.82
N LEU A 81 -5.24 3.84 13.84
CA LEU A 81 -5.38 3.19 12.54
C LEU A 81 -5.37 1.66 12.64
N TYR A 82 -4.47 1.11 13.43
CA TYR A 82 -4.39 -0.34 13.66
C TYR A 82 -5.67 -0.89 14.29
N ASP A 83 -6.18 -0.22 15.33
CA ASP A 83 -7.43 -0.60 16.00
C ASP A 83 -8.64 -0.50 15.06
N TYR A 84 -8.68 0.51 14.19
CA TYR A 84 -9.69 0.63 13.15
C TYR A 84 -9.68 -0.59 12.21
N LEU A 85 -8.50 -1.00 11.74
CA LEU A 85 -8.37 -2.15 10.85
C LEU A 85 -8.84 -3.44 11.51
N LEU A 86 -8.47 -3.66 12.78
CA LEU A 86 -8.92 -4.83 13.55
C LEU A 86 -10.43 -4.82 13.76
N LYS A 87 -11.00 -3.68 14.10
CA LYS A 87 -12.45 -3.52 14.32
C LYS A 87 -13.27 -3.85 13.08
N HIS A 88 -12.78 -3.51 11.90
CA HIS A 88 -13.43 -3.76 10.61
C HIS A 88 -13.01 -5.08 9.95
N ASN A 89 -12.28 -5.94 10.65
CA ASN A 89 -11.75 -7.21 10.13
C ASN A 89 -10.93 -7.04 8.85
N LEU A 90 -10.20 -5.94 8.74
CA LEU A 90 -9.33 -5.64 7.62
C LEU A 90 -7.91 -6.13 7.90
N ASN A 91 -7.37 -6.94 6.99
CA ASN A 91 -5.99 -7.39 7.08
C ASN A 91 -5.05 -6.24 6.71
N PRO A 92 -4.13 -5.82 7.61
CA PRO A 92 -3.21 -4.71 7.34
C PRO A 92 -2.35 -4.89 6.09
N CYS A 93 -1.93 -6.10 5.78
CA CYS A 93 -1.13 -6.38 4.59
C CYS A 93 -1.93 -6.22 3.30
N THR A 94 -3.15 -6.72 3.27
CA THR A 94 -4.06 -6.61 2.13
C THR A 94 -4.49 -5.16 1.92
N THR A 95 -4.86 -4.47 2.98
CA THR A 95 -5.27 -3.07 2.93
C THR A 95 -4.14 -2.16 2.45
N TYR A 96 -2.92 -2.39 2.90
CA TYR A 96 -1.74 -1.69 2.40
C TYR A 96 -1.58 -1.84 0.88
N ARG A 97 -1.74 -3.06 0.35
CA ARG A 97 -1.66 -3.31 -1.10
C ARG A 97 -2.73 -2.54 -1.87
N TRP A 98 -3.94 -2.45 -1.34
CA TRP A 98 -5.01 -1.65 -1.96
C TRP A 98 -4.64 -0.17 -2.04
N PHE A 99 -4.07 0.38 -0.99
CA PHE A 99 -3.61 1.78 -0.98
C PHE A 99 -2.45 2.01 -1.95
N ILE A 100 -1.51 1.09 -2.05
CA ILE A 100 -0.44 1.16 -3.06
C ILE A 100 -1.01 1.07 -4.48
N ALA A 101 -2.06 0.29 -4.69
CA ALA A 101 -2.74 0.19 -5.99
C ALA A 101 -3.30 1.54 -6.49
N THR A 102 -3.61 2.47 -5.59
CA THR A 102 -4.07 3.81 -5.98
C THR A 102 -3.00 4.64 -6.70
N ARG A 103 -1.73 4.27 -6.56
CA ARG A 103 -0.58 4.91 -7.23
C ARG A 103 -0.24 4.31 -8.59
N ILE A 104 -0.95 3.29 -9.01
CA ILE A 104 -0.77 2.65 -10.31
C ILE A 104 -1.22 3.62 -11.42
N PRO A 105 -0.53 3.67 -12.59
CA PRO A 105 -0.96 4.48 -13.71
C PRO A 105 -2.39 4.16 -14.17
N ASP A 106 -3.10 5.16 -14.67
CA ASP A 106 -4.53 5.06 -14.98
C ASP A 106 -4.87 3.98 -16.01
N ASP A 107 -4.01 3.77 -17.02
CA ASP A 107 -4.18 2.72 -18.02
C ASP A 107 -4.08 1.31 -17.39
N VAL A 108 -3.21 1.13 -16.40
CA VAL A 108 -3.08 -0.13 -15.66
C VAL A 108 -4.25 -0.32 -14.69
N LYS A 109 -4.73 0.76 -14.06
CA LYS A 109 -5.95 0.72 -13.23
C LYS A 109 -7.15 0.28 -14.04
N GLU A 110 -7.32 0.80 -15.22
CA GLU A 110 -8.42 0.43 -16.11
C GLU A 110 -8.40 -1.07 -16.45
N LYS A 111 -7.24 -1.62 -16.78
CA LYS A 111 -7.06 -3.07 -17.01
C LYS A 111 -7.36 -3.90 -15.76
N LEU A 112 -6.97 -3.40 -14.59
CA LEU A 112 -7.27 -4.05 -13.31
C LEU A 112 -8.78 -4.06 -13.01
N GLU A 113 -9.48 -2.96 -13.24
CA GLU A 113 -10.92 -2.85 -13.04
C GLU A 113 -11.72 -3.73 -14.01
N LYS A 114 -11.25 -3.85 -15.26
CA LYS A 114 -11.85 -4.74 -16.28
C LYS A 114 -11.56 -6.23 -16.04
N GLY A 115 -10.76 -6.57 -15.04
CA GLY A 115 -10.37 -7.95 -14.75
C GLY A 115 -9.33 -8.55 -15.69
N GLN A 116 -8.69 -7.74 -16.54
CA GLN A 116 -7.65 -8.17 -17.48
C GLN A 116 -6.30 -8.43 -16.82
N LEU A 117 -6.06 -7.79 -15.67
CA LEU A 117 -4.85 -7.96 -14.86
C LEU A 117 -5.22 -8.27 -13.41
N SER A 118 -4.45 -9.16 -12.78
CA SER A 118 -4.49 -9.31 -11.32
C SER A 118 -3.78 -8.13 -10.64
N LEU A 119 -4.13 -7.86 -9.38
CA LEU A 119 -3.47 -6.81 -8.58
C LEU A 119 -1.95 -7.01 -8.54
N LYS A 120 -1.49 -8.25 -8.36
CA LYS A 120 -0.06 -8.60 -8.35
C LYS A 120 0.64 -8.20 -9.66
N ASN A 121 0.03 -8.53 -10.80
CA ASN A 121 0.59 -8.20 -12.10
C ASN A 121 0.53 -6.71 -12.42
N ALA A 122 -0.53 -6.03 -12.02
CA ALA A 122 -0.65 -4.59 -12.14
C ALA A 122 0.44 -3.85 -11.34
N MET A 123 0.73 -4.30 -10.13
CA MET A 123 1.80 -3.75 -9.29
C MET A 123 3.19 -4.01 -9.89
N LYS A 124 3.44 -5.21 -10.45
CA LYS A 124 4.69 -5.52 -11.16
C LYS A 124 4.90 -4.63 -12.37
N LEU A 125 3.87 -4.47 -13.20
CA LEU A 125 3.92 -3.63 -14.38
C LEU A 125 4.22 -2.17 -14.02
N SER A 126 3.56 -1.65 -13.01
CA SER A 126 3.80 -0.31 -12.48
C SER A 126 5.23 -0.12 -11.96
N ALA A 127 5.75 -1.10 -11.22
CA ALA A 127 7.12 -1.08 -10.71
C ALA A 127 8.15 -1.11 -11.84
N ASN A 128 7.94 -1.94 -12.86
CA ASN A 128 8.81 -2.02 -14.02
C ASN A 128 8.84 -0.71 -14.81
N ARG A 129 7.70 -0.06 -15.02
CA ARG A 129 7.63 1.25 -15.67
C ARG A 129 8.41 2.33 -14.91
N ARG A 130 8.33 2.34 -13.58
CA ARG A 130 9.11 3.27 -12.75
C ARG A 130 10.61 3.03 -12.88
N ARG A 131 11.06 1.77 -12.90
CA ARG A 131 12.48 1.42 -13.09
C ARG A 131 13.00 1.89 -14.44
N VAL A 132 12.27 1.65 -15.52
CA VAL A 132 12.62 2.11 -16.87
C VAL A 132 12.71 3.62 -16.93
N LYS A 133 11.74 4.34 -16.35
CA LYS A 133 11.73 5.81 -16.30
C LYS A 133 12.95 6.35 -15.54
N MET A 134 13.27 5.77 -14.39
CA MET A 134 14.45 6.17 -13.59
C MET A 134 15.76 5.89 -14.32
N SER A 135 15.87 4.74 -15.00
CA SER A 135 17.04 4.39 -15.80
C SER A 135 17.25 5.38 -16.95
N ASN A 136 16.20 5.74 -17.67
CA ASN A 136 16.27 6.74 -18.74
C ASN A 136 16.64 8.13 -18.22
N GLN A 137 16.10 8.55 -17.08
CA GLN A 137 16.50 9.81 -16.44
C GLN A 137 17.98 9.80 -16.02
N GLY A 138 18.45 8.68 -15.49
CA GLY A 138 19.86 8.51 -15.15
C GLY A 138 20.78 8.65 -16.35
N LEU A 139 20.41 8.04 -17.49
CA LEU A 139 21.17 8.18 -18.76
C LEU A 139 21.19 9.63 -19.28
N LEU A 140 20.06 10.33 -19.22
CA LEU A 140 19.97 11.75 -19.62
C LEU A 140 20.87 12.64 -18.75
N ILE A 141 20.87 12.45 -17.44
CA ILE A 141 21.74 13.18 -16.51
C ILE A 141 23.22 12.88 -16.80
N MET A 142 23.58 11.64 -17.07
CA MET A 142 24.94 11.25 -17.46
C MET A 142 25.39 11.90 -18.76
N GLU A 143 24.50 12.02 -19.76
CA GLU A 143 24.80 12.73 -21.01
C GLU A 143 24.99 14.22 -20.81
N GLU A 144 24.15 14.86 -20.02
CA GLU A 144 24.29 16.27 -19.64
C GLU A 144 25.64 16.54 -18.95
N ILE A 145 26.03 15.73 -18.00
CA ILE A 145 27.32 15.83 -17.30
C ILE A 145 28.46 15.67 -18.29
N ARG A 146 28.42 14.70 -19.19
CA ARG A 146 29.44 14.52 -20.23
C ARG A 146 29.57 15.72 -21.15
N THR A 147 28.45 16.32 -21.56
CA THR A 147 28.41 17.50 -22.41
C THR A 147 29.05 18.71 -21.72
N VAL A 148 28.72 18.95 -20.45
CA VAL A 148 29.34 20.01 -19.63
C VAL A 148 30.84 19.78 -19.48
N MET A 149 31.26 18.55 -19.19
CA MET A 149 32.68 18.20 -19.02
C MET A 149 33.49 18.35 -20.32
N ARG A 150 32.88 18.15 -21.48
CA ARG A 150 33.51 18.37 -22.79
C ARG A 150 33.63 19.84 -23.18
N GLY A 151 32.78 20.70 -22.64
CA GLY A 151 32.80 22.13 -22.86
C GLY A 151 33.82 22.91 -21.99
N LEU A 152 34.45 22.20 -21.08
CA LEU A 152 35.53 22.71 -20.26
C LEU A 152 36.88 22.39 -20.92
#